data_d02752a13998bdfca90818c253eb1da7
#
_entry.id   d02752a13998bdfca90818c253eb1da7
#
_cell.length_a   1.000
_cell.length_b   1.000
_cell.length_c   1.000
_cell.angle_alpha   90.00
_cell.angle_beta   90.00
_cell.angle_gamma   90.00
#
_symmetry.space_group_name_H-M   'P 1'
#
loop_
_entity.id
_entity.type
_entity.pdbx_description
1 polymer ?
#
loop_
_entity_poly.entity_id
_entity_poly.type
_entity_poly.pdbx_seq_one_letter_code
_entity_poly.pdbx_strand_id
1 'polypeptide(L)'
;MPWSDVAGTFLWLATGGVCGTLLRGGLQSLFSCYASLEPNESCSTLASGGVLFLALVPNAVGCFVAGLVSTPFAAGAPVRAGEAAGTFACLRPDHPWQRLDRLHVGVRVGLCGALTTWASWNEDMCTRLVTGRQLAGALLGYVIGAHAAGASLLIGHHAAVACWHTHRGGGWWRAADAEAEGSDAFVDRDIGETCVQVAQPAAWCAEDAAVLLVLCAAMSGCIAALVRSRDASARALCLGAVVSPAGVLLRWWLGGRLNGRIASAAWLPAGTLAANTLACLLDAALDVGFARGQLGRGAYWGAILNTGLQAGIGGGLSTVSSAAAEAALLMAEPAKRYRGYLYIGATFILGIVPACLLLIAAT
;
A
#
# COMPACT_ATOMS: atom_id res chain seq x y z
N MET A 1 3.11 -18.02 18.12
CA MET A 1 2.42 -18.57 16.93
C MET A 1 3.11 -19.85 16.52
N PRO A 2 2.37 -20.93 16.21
CA PRO A 2 2.95 -22.14 15.62
C PRO A 2 3.63 -21.82 14.28
N TRP A 3 4.66 -22.55 13.90
CA TRP A 3 5.40 -22.32 12.66
C TRP A 3 4.53 -22.40 11.41
N SER A 4 3.48 -23.25 11.42
CA SER A 4 2.49 -23.36 10.36
C SER A 4 1.72 -22.07 10.08
N ASP A 5 1.38 -21.33 11.14
CA ASP A 5 0.64 -20.05 11.00
C ASP A 5 1.52 -18.95 10.43
N VAL A 6 2.79 -18.94 10.84
CA VAL A 6 3.78 -17.99 10.32
C VAL A 6 4.03 -18.25 8.84
N ALA A 7 4.23 -19.52 8.46
CA ALA A 7 4.47 -19.90 7.07
C ALA A 7 3.25 -19.60 6.17
N GLY A 8 2.03 -19.90 6.62
CA GLY A 8 0.82 -19.56 5.90
C GLY A 8 0.66 -18.04 5.73
N THR A 9 0.88 -17.25 6.77
CA THR A 9 0.84 -15.79 6.69
C THR A 9 1.88 -15.25 5.70
N PHE A 10 3.09 -15.79 5.70
CA PHE A 10 4.14 -15.41 4.73
C PHE A 10 3.73 -15.73 3.29
N LEU A 11 3.11 -16.87 3.06
CA LEU A 11 2.60 -17.27 1.76
C LEU A 11 1.59 -16.27 1.22
N TRP A 12 0.59 -15.89 2.03
CA TRP A 12 -0.44 -14.93 1.64
C TRP A 12 0.12 -13.53 1.43
N LEU A 13 1.05 -13.09 2.27
CA LEU A 13 1.76 -11.82 2.11
C LEU A 13 2.59 -11.78 0.83
N ALA A 14 3.34 -12.86 0.54
CA ALA A 14 4.17 -12.96 -0.66
C ALA A 14 3.31 -12.92 -1.92
N THR A 15 2.23 -13.71 -1.95
CA THR A 15 1.30 -13.73 -3.08
C THR A 15 0.65 -12.37 -3.29
N GLY A 16 0.16 -11.74 -2.21
CA GLY A 16 -0.38 -10.38 -2.26
C GLY A 16 0.66 -9.38 -2.78
N GLY A 17 1.91 -9.51 -2.35
CA GLY A 17 3.03 -8.68 -2.80
C GLY A 17 3.29 -8.79 -4.31
N VAL A 18 3.41 -10.02 -4.82
CA VAL A 18 3.59 -10.28 -6.26
C VAL A 18 2.41 -9.71 -7.07
N CYS A 19 1.18 -10.06 -6.68
CA CYS A 19 -0.03 -9.58 -7.37
C CYS A 19 -0.15 -8.05 -7.32
N GLY A 20 0.12 -7.43 -6.16
CA GLY A 20 0.06 -5.99 -6.00
C GLY A 20 1.09 -5.26 -6.86
N THR A 21 2.32 -5.78 -6.95
CA THR A 21 3.38 -5.23 -7.78
C THR A 21 3.06 -5.36 -9.27
N LEU A 22 2.55 -6.51 -9.71
CA LEU A 22 2.12 -6.71 -11.12
C LEU A 22 0.95 -5.80 -11.47
N LEU A 23 -0.05 -5.69 -10.60
CA LEU A 23 -1.19 -4.83 -10.81
C LEU A 23 -0.79 -3.34 -10.85
N ARG A 24 0.12 -2.92 -9.96
CA ARG A 24 0.69 -1.57 -9.99
C ARG A 24 1.38 -1.28 -11.32
N GLY A 25 2.28 -2.16 -11.76
CA GLY A 25 2.97 -2.01 -13.03
C GLY A 25 2.01 -2.02 -14.23
N GLY A 26 0.98 -2.85 -14.22
CA GLY A 26 -0.08 -2.85 -15.23
C GLY A 26 -0.85 -1.52 -15.27
N LEU A 27 -1.26 -0.99 -14.12
CA LEU A 27 -1.92 0.32 -14.03
C LEU A 27 -0.98 1.45 -14.48
N GLN A 28 0.29 1.44 -14.06
CA GLN A 28 1.27 2.40 -14.53
C GLN A 28 1.45 2.34 -16.04
N SER A 29 1.50 1.15 -16.62
CA SER A 29 1.61 0.95 -18.07
C SER A 29 0.37 1.45 -18.83
N LEU A 30 -0.84 1.20 -18.33
CA LEU A 30 -2.08 1.71 -18.93
C LEU A 30 -2.13 3.25 -18.98
N PHE A 31 -1.51 3.91 -17.98
CA PHE A 31 -1.46 5.37 -17.91
C PHE A 31 -0.13 5.95 -18.40
N SER A 32 0.87 5.12 -18.72
CA SER A 32 2.19 5.54 -19.22
C SER A 32 2.20 5.94 -20.68
N CYS A 33 1.18 5.60 -21.47
CA CYS A 33 1.03 6.20 -22.79
C CYS A 33 0.85 7.73 -22.70
N TYR A 34 0.51 8.24 -21.53
CA TYR A 34 0.58 9.66 -21.17
C TYR A 34 1.98 10.10 -20.69
N ALA A 35 2.90 9.17 -20.50
CA ALA A 35 4.27 9.40 -20.03
C ALA A 35 5.34 8.92 -21.01
N SER A 36 4.98 8.29 -22.12
CA SER A 36 5.94 7.80 -23.10
C SER A 36 6.47 8.91 -23.98
N LEU A 37 7.62 9.06 -23.97
CA LEU A 37 8.85 9.74 -24.37
C LEU A 37 9.02 9.98 -25.88
N GLU A 38 8.02 9.77 -26.71
CA GLU A 38 8.08 10.27 -28.08
C GLU A 38 7.32 11.60 -28.11
N PRO A 39 7.90 12.66 -28.69
CA PRO A 39 7.29 13.98 -28.74
C PRO A 39 6.18 14.04 -29.78
N ASN A 40 5.14 13.26 -29.60
CA ASN A 40 3.87 13.51 -30.24
C ASN A 40 3.12 14.48 -29.34
N GLU A 41 2.92 15.69 -29.81
CA GLU A 41 2.46 16.88 -29.10
C GLU A 41 1.18 16.74 -28.26
N SER A 42 0.47 15.62 -28.34
CA SER A 42 -0.77 15.34 -27.61
C SER A 42 -0.59 14.55 -26.30
N CYS A 43 0.62 14.06 -25.99
CA CYS A 43 0.88 13.24 -24.79
C CYS A 43 1.76 13.95 -23.75
N SER A 44 2.10 15.20 -23.94
CA SER A 44 3.16 15.93 -23.22
C SER A 44 2.79 16.41 -21.81
N THR A 45 1.55 16.30 -21.36
CA THR A 45 1.09 16.94 -20.13
C THR A 45 1.51 16.24 -18.85
N LEU A 46 1.82 14.95 -18.87
CA LEU A 46 2.31 14.21 -17.70
C LEU A 46 3.84 14.13 -17.66
N ALA A 47 4.50 14.05 -18.82
CA ALA A 47 5.94 13.94 -18.93
C ALA A 47 6.68 15.28 -18.86
N SER A 48 6.03 16.39 -19.21
CA SER A 48 6.67 17.71 -19.35
C SER A 48 6.43 18.68 -18.20
N GLY A 49 6.47 18.19 -16.94
CA GLY A 49 6.31 19.07 -15.77
C GLY A 49 4.86 19.17 -15.27
N GLY A 50 3.98 18.29 -15.71
CA GLY A 50 2.63 18.16 -15.16
C GLY A 50 2.64 17.75 -13.69
N VAL A 51 1.57 18.09 -12.98
CA VAL A 51 1.40 17.84 -11.54
C VAL A 51 1.14 16.35 -11.25
N LEU A 52 0.71 15.60 -12.26
CA LEU A 52 0.40 14.18 -12.16
C LEU A 52 1.67 13.33 -12.21
N PHE A 53 1.62 12.16 -11.62
CA PHE A 53 2.72 11.21 -11.49
C PHE A 53 2.25 9.77 -11.63
N LEU A 54 3.12 8.87 -12.05
CA LEU A 54 2.75 7.48 -12.39
C LEU A 54 2.19 6.69 -11.20
N ALA A 55 2.62 6.96 -9.99
CA ALA A 55 2.13 6.28 -8.80
C ALA A 55 0.74 6.78 -8.35
N LEU A 56 0.18 7.87 -8.91
CA LEU A 56 -1.09 8.46 -8.50
C LEU A 56 -2.25 7.46 -8.63
N VAL A 57 -2.39 6.85 -9.81
CA VAL A 57 -3.50 5.93 -10.09
C VAL A 57 -3.41 4.65 -9.26
N PRO A 58 -2.27 3.93 -9.22
CA PRO A 58 -2.14 2.77 -8.34
C PRO A 58 -2.38 3.10 -6.86
N ASN A 59 -1.92 4.26 -6.39
CA ASN A 59 -2.15 4.70 -5.02
C ASN A 59 -3.64 4.96 -4.74
N ALA A 60 -4.34 5.62 -5.66
CA ALA A 60 -5.78 5.84 -5.54
C ALA A 60 -6.57 4.51 -5.54
N VAL A 61 -6.29 3.63 -6.51
CA VAL A 61 -6.94 2.30 -6.59
C VAL A 61 -6.64 1.46 -5.35
N GLY A 62 -5.39 1.40 -4.92
CA GLY A 62 -4.99 0.62 -3.74
C GLY A 62 -5.59 1.16 -2.44
N CYS A 63 -5.71 2.50 -2.29
CA CYS A 63 -6.39 3.12 -1.16
C CYS A 63 -7.91 2.85 -1.20
N PHE A 64 -8.55 2.91 -2.37
CA PHE A 64 -9.96 2.54 -2.52
C PHE A 64 -10.20 1.09 -2.10
N VAL A 65 -9.40 0.14 -2.62
CA VAL A 65 -9.52 -1.28 -2.25
C VAL A 65 -9.25 -1.46 -0.75
N ALA A 66 -8.26 -0.78 -0.18
CA ALA A 66 -7.99 -0.83 1.25
C ALA A 66 -9.17 -0.34 2.09
N GLY A 67 -9.84 0.74 1.66
CA GLY A 67 -11.07 1.22 2.28
C GLY A 67 -12.21 0.22 2.16
N LEU A 68 -12.40 -0.36 0.96
CA LEU A 68 -13.47 -1.32 0.68
C LEU A 68 -13.35 -2.62 1.51
N VAL A 69 -12.12 -3.09 1.73
CA VAL A 69 -11.85 -4.31 2.53
C VAL A 69 -11.61 -4.02 4.00
N SER A 70 -11.71 -2.75 4.42
CA SER A 70 -11.62 -2.39 5.82
C SER A 70 -12.87 -2.79 6.58
N THR A 71 -12.70 -3.09 7.87
CA THR A 71 -13.85 -3.16 8.78
C THR A 71 -14.52 -1.81 8.80
N PRO A 72 -15.86 -1.72 8.82
CA PRO A 72 -16.53 -0.46 9.07
C PRO A 72 -15.95 0.14 10.34
N PHE A 73 -15.37 1.33 10.25
CA PHE A 73 -14.97 2.05 11.44
C PHE A 73 -16.28 2.42 12.17
N ALA A 74 -16.62 1.71 13.23
CA ALA A 74 -17.59 2.22 14.16
C ALA A 74 -17.02 3.54 14.69
N ALA A 75 -17.68 4.64 14.38
CA ALA A 75 -17.26 5.96 14.84
C ALA A 75 -17.11 5.90 16.37
N GLY A 76 -15.86 5.96 16.86
CA GLY A 76 -15.54 6.00 18.28
C GLY A 76 -15.16 4.68 18.96
N ALA A 77 -15.19 3.52 18.29
CA ALA A 77 -14.70 2.31 18.92
C ALA A 77 -13.16 2.22 18.82
N PRO A 78 -12.44 2.14 19.95
CA PRO A 78 -11.00 1.94 19.90
C PRO A 78 -10.74 0.55 19.31
N VAL A 79 -10.09 0.50 18.14
CA VAL A 79 -9.52 -0.75 17.63
C VAL A 79 -8.41 -1.16 18.58
N ARG A 80 -8.69 -2.13 19.45
CA ARG A 80 -7.67 -2.69 20.32
C ARG A 80 -6.65 -3.41 19.45
N ALA A 81 -5.38 -3.07 19.64
CA ALA A 81 -4.27 -3.79 19.05
C ALA A 81 -4.36 -5.26 19.47
N GLY A 82 -4.72 -6.14 18.54
CA GLY A 82 -4.89 -7.57 18.80
C GLY A 82 -6.33 -8.10 18.62
N GLU A 83 -7.33 -7.26 18.47
CA GLU A 83 -8.66 -7.70 18.07
C GLU A 83 -8.69 -7.98 16.58
N ALA A 84 -9.05 -9.19 16.33
CA ALA A 84 -9.39 -9.90 15.09
C ALA A 84 -9.05 -9.17 13.81
N ALA A 85 -8.36 -9.83 12.95
CA ALA A 85 -8.31 -9.51 11.53
C ALA A 85 -9.72 -9.13 11.10
N GLY A 86 -9.93 -7.84 10.84
CA GLY A 86 -11.27 -7.32 10.68
C GLY A 86 -12.02 -8.01 9.54
N THR A 87 -13.32 -8.03 9.63
CA THR A 87 -14.22 -8.54 8.60
C THR A 87 -14.10 -7.75 7.31
N PHE A 88 -14.25 -8.40 6.16
CA PHE A 88 -14.48 -7.71 4.89
C PHE A 88 -15.91 -7.18 4.87
N ALA A 89 -16.08 -5.89 5.06
CA ALA A 89 -17.40 -5.27 5.07
C ALA A 89 -18.16 -5.42 3.74
N CYS A 90 -17.45 -5.62 2.64
CA CYS A 90 -18.06 -5.89 1.33
C CYS A 90 -18.63 -7.32 1.18
N LEU A 91 -18.37 -8.22 2.12
CA LEU A 91 -18.87 -9.58 2.11
C LEU A 91 -19.94 -9.77 3.18
N ARG A 92 -20.82 -10.76 2.96
CA ARG A 92 -21.82 -11.17 3.95
C ARG A 92 -21.12 -11.66 5.24
N PRO A 93 -21.72 -11.42 6.43
CA PRO A 93 -21.12 -11.83 7.71
C PRO A 93 -20.85 -13.34 7.82
N ASP A 94 -21.69 -14.16 7.18
CA ASP A 94 -21.60 -15.62 7.15
C ASP A 94 -20.66 -16.17 6.07
N HIS A 95 -20.06 -15.29 5.25
CA HIS A 95 -19.19 -15.72 4.16
C HIS A 95 -17.93 -16.44 4.68
N PRO A 96 -17.55 -17.61 4.11
CA PRO A 96 -16.37 -18.38 4.58
C PRO A 96 -15.08 -17.58 4.67
N TRP A 97 -14.86 -16.64 3.77
CA TRP A 97 -13.66 -15.81 3.75
C TRP A 97 -13.53 -14.83 4.93
N GLN A 98 -14.61 -14.57 5.67
CA GLN A 98 -14.54 -13.80 6.91
C GLN A 98 -13.68 -14.49 7.99
N ARG A 99 -13.55 -15.81 7.91
CA ARG A 99 -12.80 -16.63 8.87
C ARG A 99 -11.33 -16.84 8.50
N LEU A 100 -10.89 -16.31 7.35
CA LEU A 100 -9.53 -16.51 6.83
C LEU A 100 -8.62 -15.33 7.19
N ASP A 101 -8.10 -15.29 8.40
CA ASP A 101 -7.20 -14.22 8.87
C ASP A 101 -6.01 -13.99 7.93
N ARG A 102 -5.47 -15.06 7.36
CA ARG A 102 -4.36 -14.99 6.40
C ARG A 102 -4.75 -14.27 5.11
N LEU A 103 -5.99 -14.48 4.62
CA LEU A 103 -6.55 -13.74 3.49
C LEU A 103 -6.65 -12.25 3.80
N HIS A 104 -7.14 -11.89 5.00
CA HIS A 104 -7.24 -10.48 5.41
C HIS A 104 -5.88 -9.80 5.42
N VAL A 105 -4.85 -10.45 5.97
CA VAL A 105 -3.48 -9.94 5.98
C VAL A 105 -2.92 -9.90 4.55
N GLY A 106 -3.11 -10.95 3.76
CA GLY A 106 -2.66 -11.03 2.37
C GLY A 106 -3.22 -9.92 1.48
N VAL A 107 -4.52 -9.61 1.63
CA VAL A 107 -5.16 -8.54 0.84
C VAL A 107 -4.77 -7.15 1.35
N ARG A 108 -4.92 -6.89 2.64
CA ARG A 108 -4.69 -5.54 3.19
C ARG A 108 -3.22 -5.14 3.21
N VAL A 109 -2.38 -6.01 3.76
CA VAL A 109 -0.95 -5.74 3.88
C VAL A 109 -0.21 -6.16 2.62
N GLY A 110 -0.45 -7.35 2.09
CA GLY A 110 0.20 -7.85 0.89
C GLY A 110 -0.20 -7.04 -0.35
N LEU A 111 -1.43 -7.25 -0.83
CA LEU A 111 -1.91 -6.71 -2.11
C LEU A 111 -2.02 -5.18 -2.09
N CYS A 112 -2.84 -4.61 -1.20
CA CYS A 112 -3.06 -3.16 -1.17
C CYS A 112 -1.76 -2.42 -0.85
N GLY A 113 -0.95 -2.98 0.05
CA GLY A 113 0.32 -2.37 0.42
C GLY A 113 1.36 -2.38 -0.69
N ALA A 114 1.44 -3.44 -1.52
CA ALA A 114 2.35 -3.50 -2.66
C ALA A 114 1.80 -2.80 -3.92
N LEU A 115 0.47 -2.69 -4.04
CA LEU A 115 -0.19 -1.92 -5.08
C LEU A 115 0.07 -0.42 -4.89
N THR A 116 0.08 0.06 -3.64
CA THR A 116 0.41 1.45 -3.31
C THR A 116 1.90 1.60 -2.99
N THR A 117 2.51 2.72 -3.36
CA THR A 117 3.91 2.99 -3.10
C THR A 117 4.12 4.45 -2.69
N TRP A 118 4.69 4.65 -1.50
CA TRP A 118 5.16 5.95 -1.06
C TRP A 118 6.52 6.28 -1.67
N ALA A 119 7.43 5.30 -1.76
CA ALA A 119 8.79 5.50 -2.21
C ALA A 119 8.85 6.02 -3.66
N SER A 120 8.18 5.36 -4.61
CA SER A 120 8.17 5.80 -6.01
C SER A 120 7.47 7.16 -6.21
N TRP A 121 6.44 7.46 -5.40
CA TRP A 121 5.84 8.79 -5.41
C TRP A 121 6.83 9.84 -4.89
N ASN A 122 7.47 9.56 -3.77
CA ASN A 122 8.46 10.45 -3.17
C ASN A 122 9.69 10.66 -4.08
N GLU A 123 10.18 9.61 -4.74
CA GLU A 123 11.27 9.65 -5.71
C GLU A 123 10.96 10.61 -6.86
N ASP A 124 9.78 10.49 -7.49
CA ASP A 124 9.36 11.39 -8.57
C ASP A 124 9.33 12.85 -8.11
N MET A 125 8.78 13.11 -6.92
CA MET A 125 8.75 14.47 -6.37
C MET A 125 10.13 14.98 -5.99
N CYS A 126 11.01 14.18 -5.38
CA CYS A 126 12.38 14.56 -5.05
C CYS A 126 13.21 14.84 -6.30
N THR A 127 13.04 14.03 -7.35
CA THR A 127 13.69 14.26 -8.65
C THR A 127 13.27 15.60 -9.26
N ARG A 128 11.98 15.94 -9.21
CA ARG A 128 11.46 17.25 -9.64
C ARG A 128 12.05 18.40 -8.83
N LEU A 129 12.23 18.22 -7.52
CA LEU A 129 12.82 19.23 -6.64
C LEU A 129 14.29 19.45 -6.92
N VAL A 130 15.08 18.38 -7.02
CA VAL A 130 16.55 18.43 -7.07
C VAL A 130 17.04 18.68 -8.49
N THR A 131 16.62 17.86 -9.45
CA THR A 131 17.12 17.90 -10.83
C THR A 131 16.25 18.76 -11.76
N GLY A 132 14.92 18.67 -11.62
CA GLY A 132 13.98 19.38 -12.47
C GLY A 132 13.76 20.86 -12.07
N ARG A 133 14.17 21.26 -10.88
CA ARG A 133 13.91 22.58 -10.28
C ARG A 133 12.44 23.01 -10.36
N GLN A 134 11.52 22.04 -10.25
CA GLN A 134 10.07 22.20 -10.39
C GLN A 134 9.38 22.21 -9.03
N LEU A 135 9.71 23.17 -8.17
CA LEU A 135 9.18 23.26 -6.81
C LEU A 135 7.64 23.20 -6.78
N ALA A 136 6.98 24.02 -7.58
CA ALA A 136 5.52 24.07 -7.61
C ALA A 136 4.89 22.74 -8.05
N GLY A 137 5.44 22.08 -9.07
CA GLY A 137 4.99 20.78 -9.55
C GLY A 137 5.15 19.67 -8.49
N ALA A 138 6.26 19.67 -7.77
CA ALA A 138 6.51 18.72 -6.70
C ALA A 138 5.56 18.94 -5.51
N LEU A 139 5.40 20.18 -5.04
CA LEU A 139 4.50 20.50 -3.94
C LEU A 139 3.03 20.15 -4.27
N LEU A 140 2.57 20.55 -5.46
CA LEU A 140 1.22 20.18 -5.93
C LEU A 140 1.07 18.67 -6.10
N GLY A 141 2.08 17.96 -6.58
CA GLY A 141 2.08 16.49 -6.66
C GLY A 141 1.91 15.82 -5.30
N TYR A 142 2.55 16.35 -4.25
CA TYR A 142 2.32 15.86 -2.89
C TYR A 142 0.89 16.17 -2.40
N VAL A 143 0.39 17.37 -2.61
CA VAL A 143 -0.97 17.76 -2.19
C VAL A 143 -2.03 16.91 -2.90
N ILE A 144 -1.94 16.80 -4.23
CA ILE A 144 -2.89 16.01 -5.02
C ILE A 144 -2.84 14.53 -4.62
N GLY A 145 -1.64 13.97 -4.49
CA GLY A 145 -1.46 12.56 -4.11
C GLY A 145 -2.04 12.26 -2.73
N ALA A 146 -1.81 13.12 -1.74
CA ALA A 146 -2.37 12.95 -0.40
C ALA A 146 -3.90 13.00 -0.40
N HIS A 147 -4.49 13.98 -1.10
CA HIS A 147 -5.95 14.10 -1.20
C HIS A 147 -6.56 12.93 -1.99
N ALA A 148 -5.96 12.53 -3.11
CA ALA A 148 -6.43 11.40 -3.89
C ALA A 148 -6.40 10.09 -3.06
N ALA A 149 -5.32 9.83 -2.32
CA ALA A 149 -5.21 8.67 -1.45
C ALA A 149 -6.27 8.69 -0.33
N GLY A 150 -6.42 9.82 0.36
CA GLY A 150 -7.41 9.99 1.44
C GLY A 150 -8.85 9.87 0.94
N ALA A 151 -9.19 10.58 -0.14
CA ALA A 151 -10.52 10.52 -0.75
C ALA A 151 -10.86 9.11 -1.25
N SER A 152 -9.93 8.44 -1.94
CA SER A 152 -10.11 7.07 -2.42
C SER A 152 -10.35 6.08 -1.27
N LEU A 153 -9.59 6.20 -0.17
CA LEU A 153 -9.79 5.38 1.03
C LEU A 153 -11.19 5.58 1.61
N LEU A 154 -11.63 6.83 1.75
CA LEU A 154 -12.96 7.16 2.29
C LEU A 154 -14.08 6.66 1.38
N ILE A 155 -13.97 6.85 0.06
CA ILE A 155 -14.96 6.34 -0.91
C ILE A 155 -15.04 4.82 -0.81
N GLY A 156 -13.90 4.11 -0.75
CA GLY A 156 -13.85 2.67 -0.55
C GLY A 156 -14.52 2.25 0.75
N HIS A 157 -14.26 2.97 1.85
CA HIS A 157 -14.88 2.71 3.14
C HIS A 157 -16.41 2.93 3.09
N HIS A 158 -16.90 4.03 2.51
CA HIS A 158 -18.32 4.27 2.33
C HIS A 158 -19.00 3.18 1.49
N ALA A 159 -18.34 2.72 0.43
CA ALA A 159 -18.82 1.59 -0.36
C ALA A 159 -18.90 0.30 0.49
N ALA A 160 -17.92 0.04 1.35
CA ALA A 160 -17.92 -1.09 2.28
C ALA A 160 -19.09 -1.02 3.26
N VAL A 161 -19.33 0.16 3.85
CA VAL A 161 -20.45 0.39 4.76
C VAL A 161 -21.79 0.18 4.03
N ALA A 162 -21.95 0.72 2.83
CA ALA A 162 -23.15 0.52 2.02
C ALA A 162 -23.42 -0.96 1.73
N CYS A 163 -22.37 -1.74 1.35
CA CYS A 163 -22.47 -3.19 1.17
C CYS A 163 -22.91 -3.89 2.46
N TRP A 164 -22.30 -3.54 3.59
CA TRP A 164 -22.61 -4.12 4.89
C TRP A 164 -24.07 -3.95 5.26
N HIS A 165 -24.62 -2.73 5.13
CA HIS A 165 -26.02 -2.46 5.40
C HIS A 165 -26.96 -3.20 4.45
N THR A 166 -26.62 -3.30 3.17
CA THR A 166 -27.39 -4.07 2.20
C THR A 166 -27.48 -5.54 2.59
N HIS A 167 -26.39 -6.13 3.06
CA HIS A 167 -26.37 -7.54 3.49
C HIS A 167 -27.16 -7.80 4.75
N ARG A 168 -27.40 -6.81 5.59
CA ARG A 168 -28.25 -6.89 6.79
C ARG A 168 -29.74 -6.59 6.54
N GLY A 169 -30.15 -6.40 5.29
CA GLY A 169 -31.55 -6.13 4.92
C GLY A 169 -31.98 -4.68 5.09
N GLY A 170 -31.04 -3.77 5.33
CA GLY A 170 -31.25 -2.31 5.33
C GLY A 170 -30.82 -1.70 4.01
N GLY A 171 -31.65 -0.84 3.39
CA GLY A 171 -31.19 -0.03 2.27
C GLY A 171 -30.10 0.95 2.73
N TRP A 172 -29.11 1.26 1.88
CA TRP A 172 -27.99 2.16 2.20
C TRP A 172 -28.45 3.57 2.68
N TRP A 173 -29.62 4.05 2.24
CA TRP A 173 -30.22 5.32 2.69
C TRP A 173 -30.67 5.28 4.15
N ARG A 174 -31.08 4.13 4.70
CA ARG A 174 -31.45 4.01 6.11
C ARG A 174 -30.25 4.14 7.05
N ALA A 175 -29.06 3.78 6.57
CA ALA A 175 -27.83 3.98 7.31
C ALA A 175 -27.47 5.46 7.44
N ALA A 176 -27.64 6.23 6.37
CA ALA A 176 -27.40 7.67 6.38
C ALA A 176 -28.37 8.40 7.34
N ASP A 177 -29.62 7.96 7.39
CA ASP A 177 -30.62 8.52 8.31
C ASP A 177 -30.27 8.19 9.78
N ALA A 178 -29.80 6.99 10.07
CA ALA A 178 -29.39 6.60 11.42
C ALA A 178 -28.12 7.34 11.91
N GLU A 179 -27.18 7.62 11.01
CA GLU A 179 -26.04 8.48 11.33
C GLU A 179 -26.43 9.93 11.57
N ALA A 180 -27.45 10.43 10.85
CA ALA A 180 -27.96 11.79 11.01
C ALA A 180 -28.77 11.98 12.32
N GLU A 181 -29.43 10.93 12.80
CA GLU A 181 -30.21 10.95 14.05
C GLU A 181 -29.35 10.83 15.31
N GLY A 182 -28.01 10.68 15.19
CA GLY A 182 -27.09 10.64 16.32
C GLY A 182 -27.36 9.49 17.30
N SER A 183 -27.98 8.42 16.83
CA SER A 183 -28.28 7.28 17.68
C SER A 183 -27.01 6.52 18.00
N ASP A 184 -26.49 6.67 19.22
CA ASP A 184 -25.46 5.81 19.83
C ASP A 184 -25.86 4.32 19.85
N ALA A 185 -27.03 3.99 19.35
CA ALA A 185 -27.59 2.65 19.26
C ALA A 185 -26.91 1.75 18.23
N PHE A 186 -26.04 2.30 17.38
CA PHE A 186 -25.29 1.51 16.41
C PHE A 186 -23.94 1.01 16.96
N VAL A 187 -23.56 1.46 18.13
CA VAL A 187 -22.47 0.86 18.93
C VAL A 187 -23.03 -0.38 19.63
N ASP A 188 -23.20 -1.43 18.85
CA ASP A 188 -24.00 -2.41 19.22
C ASP A 188 -23.50 -3.60 19.95
N ARG A 189 -24.31 -3.98 20.84
CA ARG A 189 -24.24 -5.18 21.65
C ARG A 189 -24.08 -6.48 20.86
N ASP A 190 -24.44 -6.52 19.56
CA ASP A 190 -24.35 -7.68 18.70
C ASP A 190 -22.94 -7.95 18.12
N ILE A 191 -22.06 -6.93 18.04
CA ILE A 191 -20.67 -7.15 17.61
C ILE A 191 -19.85 -7.85 18.71
N GLY A 192 -20.23 -7.67 19.96
CA GLY A 192 -19.57 -8.30 21.12
C GLY A 192 -19.86 -9.79 21.26
N GLU A 193 -21.00 -10.26 20.80
CA GLU A 193 -21.41 -11.67 20.96
C GLU A 193 -21.10 -12.54 19.72
N THR A 194 -20.89 -11.93 18.56
CA THR A 194 -20.52 -12.65 17.34
C THR A 194 -19.02 -12.67 17.04
N CYS A 195 -18.18 -12.16 17.93
CA CYS A 195 -16.78 -12.53 17.98
C CYS A 195 -16.66 -13.98 18.44
N VAL A 196 -17.11 -14.89 17.61
CA VAL A 196 -16.79 -16.31 17.73
C VAL A 196 -15.27 -16.36 17.79
N GLN A 197 -14.73 -16.89 18.89
CA GLN A 197 -13.35 -17.30 18.95
C GLN A 197 -13.10 -18.22 17.78
N VAL A 198 -12.54 -17.66 16.70
CA VAL A 198 -12.14 -18.44 15.54
C VAL A 198 -10.96 -19.25 16.01
N ALA A 199 -11.22 -20.51 16.32
CA ALA A 199 -10.16 -21.50 16.50
C ALA A 199 -9.36 -21.50 15.20
N GLN A 200 -8.16 -20.91 15.24
CA GLN A 200 -7.28 -20.86 14.09
C GLN A 200 -6.93 -22.29 13.68
N PRO A 201 -7.15 -22.69 12.44
CA PRO A 201 -6.66 -23.97 12.00
C PRO A 201 -5.13 -23.94 12.05
N ALA A 202 -4.55 -24.70 12.96
CA ALA A 202 -3.09 -24.87 13.08
C ALA A 202 -2.49 -25.64 11.87
N ALA A 203 -3.31 -26.11 10.97
CA ALA A 203 -2.91 -26.88 9.79
C ALA A 203 -3.09 -26.06 8.50
N TRP A 204 -2.30 -26.43 7.47
CA TRP A 204 -2.49 -25.94 6.11
C TRP A 204 -3.87 -26.33 5.60
N CYS A 205 -4.59 -25.37 5.03
CA CYS A 205 -5.91 -25.59 4.45
C CYS A 205 -5.85 -25.65 2.91
N ALA A 206 -6.94 -26.03 2.28
CA ALA A 206 -7.02 -26.10 0.81
C ALA A 206 -6.75 -24.73 0.16
N GLU A 207 -7.16 -23.65 0.82
CA GLU A 207 -6.93 -22.28 0.39
C GLU A 207 -5.43 -21.94 0.38
N ASP A 208 -4.66 -22.39 1.37
CA ASP A 208 -3.20 -22.18 1.40
C ASP A 208 -2.53 -22.91 0.21
N ALA A 209 -2.98 -24.11 -0.12
CA ALA A 209 -2.49 -24.86 -1.27
C ALA A 209 -2.82 -24.12 -2.60
N ALA A 210 -4.03 -23.61 -2.73
CA ALA A 210 -4.43 -22.82 -3.90
C ALA A 210 -3.58 -21.54 -4.04
N VAL A 211 -3.35 -20.84 -2.94
CA VAL A 211 -2.50 -19.64 -2.93
C VAL A 211 -1.05 -19.97 -3.27
N LEU A 212 -0.53 -21.08 -2.79
CA LEU A 212 0.81 -21.57 -3.16
C LEU A 212 0.91 -21.83 -4.67
N LEU A 213 -0.08 -22.46 -5.26
CA LEU A 213 -0.12 -22.70 -6.71
C LEU A 213 -0.14 -21.37 -7.49
N VAL A 214 -0.95 -20.41 -7.05
CA VAL A 214 -1.00 -19.07 -7.65
C VAL A 214 0.37 -18.38 -7.55
N LEU A 215 1.01 -18.42 -6.38
CA LEU A 215 2.35 -17.85 -6.19
C LEU A 215 3.38 -18.52 -7.10
N CYS A 216 3.41 -19.85 -7.12
CA CYS A 216 4.34 -20.60 -7.98
C CYS A 216 4.12 -20.28 -9.47
N ALA A 217 2.89 -20.22 -9.93
CA ALA A 217 2.55 -19.87 -11.30
C ALA A 217 2.97 -18.43 -11.65
N ALA A 218 2.66 -17.47 -10.79
CA ALA A 218 3.04 -16.07 -10.98
C ALA A 218 4.56 -15.89 -10.99
N MET A 219 5.26 -16.49 -10.03
CA MET A 219 6.73 -16.44 -9.95
C MET A 219 7.39 -17.09 -11.17
N SER A 220 6.92 -18.27 -11.57
CA SER A 220 7.44 -18.97 -12.76
C SER A 220 7.19 -18.16 -14.04
N GLY A 221 6.01 -17.57 -14.18
CA GLY A 221 5.68 -16.68 -15.29
C GLY A 221 6.57 -15.44 -15.33
N CYS A 222 6.80 -14.79 -14.20
CA CYS A 222 7.70 -13.63 -14.10
C CYS A 222 9.14 -14.00 -14.41
N ILE A 223 9.65 -15.12 -13.90
CA ILE A 223 11.01 -15.60 -14.21
C ILE A 223 11.14 -15.93 -15.70
N ALA A 224 10.16 -16.59 -16.29
CA ALA A 224 10.16 -16.88 -17.72
C ALA A 224 10.12 -15.59 -18.56
N ALA A 225 9.33 -14.61 -18.19
CA ALA A 225 9.26 -13.31 -18.86
C ALA A 225 10.56 -12.51 -18.68
N LEU A 226 11.15 -12.52 -17.48
CA LEU A 226 12.46 -11.89 -17.21
C LEU A 226 13.56 -12.42 -18.13
N VAL A 227 13.55 -13.72 -18.40
CA VAL A 227 14.55 -14.37 -19.26
C VAL A 227 14.25 -14.16 -20.76
N ARG A 228 12.99 -14.32 -21.16
CA ARG A 228 12.59 -14.38 -22.58
C ARG A 228 12.19 -13.04 -23.20
N SER A 229 11.67 -12.09 -22.41
CA SER A 229 11.26 -10.79 -22.94
C SER A 229 12.48 -10.03 -23.46
N ARG A 230 12.26 -9.25 -24.52
CA ARG A 230 13.25 -8.29 -25.03
C ARG A 230 12.98 -6.87 -24.52
N ASP A 231 11.80 -6.64 -23.97
CA ASP A 231 11.41 -5.36 -23.42
C ASP A 231 11.99 -5.18 -22.01
N ALA A 232 12.75 -4.10 -21.81
CA ALA A 232 13.39 -3.77 -20.55
C ALA A 232 12.37 -3.47 -19.44
N SER A 233 11.26 -2.81 -19.79
CA SER A 233 10.20 -2.45 -18.85
C SER A 233 9.49 -3.70 -18.33
N ALA A 234 9.16 -4.64 -19.22
CA ALA A 234 8.59 -5.93 -18.83
C ALA A 234 9.55 -6.74 -17.94
N ARG A 235 10.85 -6.73 -18.25
CA ARG A 235 11.87 -7.38 -17.41
C ARG A 235 11.95 -6.73 -16.02
N ALA A 236 12.00 -5.40 -15.95
CA ALA A 236 12.05 -4.67 -14.68
C ALA A 236 10.80 -4.95 -13.84
N LEU A 237 9.61 -4.95 -14.44
CA LEU A 237 8.36 -5.31 -13.75
C LEU A 237 8.40 -6.75 -13.21
N CYS A 238 8.83 -7.70 -14.02
CA CYS A 238 8.93 -9.11 -13.62
C CYS A 238 9.96 -9.31 -12.50
N LEU A 239 11.12 -8.65 -12.59
CA LEU A 239 12.10 -8.65 -11.50
C LEU A 239 11.48 -8.05 -10.23
N GLY A 240 10.81 -6.91 -10.35
CA GLY A 240 10.12 -6.26 -9.25
C GLY A 240 9.10 -7.19 -8.58
N ALA A 241 8.29 -7.89 -9.36
CA ALA A 241 7.32 -8.85 -8.84
C ALA A 241 8.00 -10.00 -8.08
N VAL A 242 9.09 -10.53 -8.61
CA VAL A 242 9.86 -11.63 -7.98
C VAL A 242 10.46 -11.23 -6.64
N VAL A 243 10.98 -10.01 -6.52
CA VAL A 243 11.63 -9.54 -5.27
C VAL A 243 10.69 -8.83 -4.30
N SER A 244 9.45 -8.50 -4.72
CA SER A 244 8.50 -7.76 -3.89
C SER A 244 8.13 -8.44 -2.55
N PRO A 245 8.09 -9.79 -2.45
CA PRO A 245 7.85 -10.46 -1.18
C PRO A 245 8.82 -10.02 -0.08
N ALA A 246 10.08 -9.77 -0.41
CA ALA A 246 11.09 -9.32 0.56
C ALA A 246 10.70 -7.96 1.19
N GLY A 247 10.28 -6.99 0.36
CA GLY A 247 9.81 -5.69 0.85
C GLY A 247 8.55 -5.79 1.69
N VAL A 248 7.55 -6.56 1.23
CA VAL A 248 6.29 -6.76 1.95
C VAL A 248 6.49 -7.44 3.30
N LEU A 249 7.32 -8.48 3.35
CA LEU A 249 7.61 -9.21 4.59
C LEU A 249 8.38 -8.33 5.58
N LEU A 250 9.34 -7.54 5.11
CA LEU A 250 10.07 -6.60 5.96
C LEU A 250 9.13 -5.53 6.53
N ARG A 251 8.23 -4.97 5.71
CA ARG A 251 7.21 -4.02 6.19
C ARG A 251 6.29 -4.63 7.23
N TRP A 252 5.77 -5.83 6.98
CA TRP A 252 4.91 -6.53 7.92
C TRP A 252 5.65 -6.80 9.25
N TRP A 253 6.92 -7.21 9.19
CA TRP A 253 7.75 -7.43 10.36
C TRP A 253 7.99 -6.12 11.13
N LEU A 254 8.33 -5.01 10.46
CA LEU A 254 8.51 -3.69 11.07
C LEU A 254 7.22 -3.23 11.76
N GLY A 255 6.08 -3.38 11.10
CA GLY A 255 4.77 -3.06 11.68
C GLY A 255 4.51 -3.82 12.97
N GLY A 256 4.72 -5.13 12.96
CA GLY A 256 4.53 -5.99 14.15
C GLY A 256 5.53 -5.72 15.28
N ARG A 257 6.72 -5.17 14.97
CA ARG A 257 7.77 -4.90 15.95
C ARG A 257 7.73 -3.49 16.53
N LEU A 258 7.31 -2.49 15.76
CA LEU A 258 7.48 -1.09 16.14
C LEU A 258 6.14 -0.37 16.39
N ASN A 259 5.04 -0.77 15.74
CA ASN A 259 3.74 -0.11 15.95
C ASN A 259 3.28 -0.33 17.39
N GLY A 260 2.94 0.78 18.08
CA GLY A 260 2.47 0.75 19.46
C GLY A 260 3.53 0.39 20.52
N ARG A 261 4.81 0.21 20.13
CA ARG A 261 5.88 -0.25 21.03
C ARG A 261 6.73 0.87 21.64
N ILE A 262 6.67 2.07 21.08
CA ILE A 262 7.41 3.23 21.61
C ILE A 262 6.61 3.80 22.77
N ALA A 263 7.06 3.60 24.00
CA ALA A 263 6.31 3.96 25.21
C ALA A 263 5.86 5.44 25.23
N SER A 264 6.74 6.37 24.82
CA SER A 264 6.43 7.81 24.75
C SER A 264 5.51 8.20 23.60
N ALA A 265 5.35 7.33 22.59
CA ALA A 265 4.58 7.57 21.38
C ALA A 265 3.84 6.30 20.91
N ALA A 266 3.20 5.58 21.84
CA ALA A 266 2.48 4.35 21.53
C ALA A 266 1.34 4.53 20.49
N TRP A 267 0.92 5.78 20.28
CA TRP A 267 -0.05 6.15 19.24
C TRP A 267 0.56 6.18 17.82
N LEU A 268 1.90 6.26 17.69
CA LEU A 268 2.59 6.43 16.41
C LEU A 268 2.72 5.07 15.69
N PRO A 269 2.30 4.95 14.42
CA PRO A 269 2.59 3.78 13.58
C PRO A 269 4.06 3.77 13.12
N ALA A 270 4.96 3.59 14.09
CA ALA A 270 6.41 3.72 13.86
C ALA A 270 6.96 2.70 12.88
N GLY A 271 6.34 1.54 12.78
CA GLY A 271 6.74 0.50 11.83
C GLY A 271 6.44 0.88 10.38
N THR A 272 5.25 1.42 10.12
CA THR A 272 4.88 1.92 8.78
C THR A 272 5.73 3.13 8.41
N LEU A 273 5.97 4.05 9.36
CA LEU A 273 6.83 5.21 9.17
C LEU A 273 8.26 4.78 8.80
N ALA A 274 8.84 3.84 9.56
CA ALA A 274 10.18 3.30 9.29
C ALA A 274 10.24 2.58 7.92
N ALA A 275 9.24 1.79 7.58
CA ALA A 275 9.17 1.09 6.31
C ALA A 275 9.14 2.08 5.12
N ASN A 276 8.32 3.12 5.20
CA ASN A 276 8.24 4.16 4.17
C ASN A 276 9.55 4.94 4.05
N THR A 277 10.17 5.32 5.17
CA THR A 277 11.45 6.03 5.18
C THR A 277 12.58 5.18 4.58
N LEU A 278 12.69 3.91 5.01
CA LEU A 278 13.71 2.98 4.50
C LEU A 278 13.54 2.73 3.00
N ALA A 279 12.31 2.64 2.51
CA ALA A 279 12.04 2.46 1.08
C ALA A 279 12.47 3.70 0.27
N CYS A 280 12.19 4.93 0.74
CA CYS A 280 12.66 6.16 0.09
C CYS A 280 14.19 6.25 0.05
N LEU A 281 14.85 5.85 1.15
CA LEU A 281 16.32 5.80 1.20
C LEU A 281 16.89 4.75 0.24
N LEU A 282 16.25 3.59 0.14
CA LEU A 282 16.65 2.53 -0.79
C LEU A 282 16.54 3.00 -2.23
N ASP A 283 15.39 3.60 -2.62
CA ASP A 283 15.17 4.05 -3.99
C ASP A 283 16.17 5.16 -4.35
N ALA A 284 16.39 6.15 -3.48
CA ALA A 284 17.40 7.19 -3.69
C ALA A 284 18.84 6.64 -3.76
N ALA A 285 19.17 5.63 -2.94
CA ALA A 285 20.48 5.00 -2.97
C ALA A 285 20.72 4.19 -4.27
N LEU A 286 19.69 3.52 -4.78
CA LEU A 286 19.72 2.82 -6.06
C LEU A 286 19.95 3.80 -7.21
N ASP A 287 19.26 4.95 -7.23
CA ASP A 287 19.45 5.99 -8.24
C ASP A 287 20.85 6.58 -8.21
N VAL A 288 21.38 6.86 -7.03
CA VAL A 288 22.76 7.34 -6.86
C VAL A 288 23.76 6.28 -7.34
N GLY A 289 23.57 5.02 -6.97
CA GLY A 289 24.41 3.92 -7.41
C GLY A 289 24.39 3.73 -8.92
N PHE A 290 23.21 3.85 -9.54
CA PHE A 290 23.04 3.79 -10.99
C PHE A 290 23.69 5.01 -11.68
N ALA A 291 23.46 6.23 -11.17
CA ALA A 291 24.02 7.45 -11.72
C ALA A 291 25.57 7.44 -11.67
N ARG A 292 26.16 6.89 -10.62
CA ARG A 292 27.62 6.76 -10.46
C ARG A 292 28.23 5.58 -11.23
N GLY A 293 27.43 4.82 -11.96
CA GLY A 293 27.88 3.66 -12.73
C GLY A 293 28.16 2.41 -11.91
N GLN A 294 27.93 2.42 -10.62
CA GLN A 294 28.12 1.26 -9.74
C GLN A 294 27.17 0.10 -10.07
N LEU A 295 25.98 0.43 -10.59
CA LEU A 295 24.98 -0.53 -11.08
C LEU A 295 25.06 -0.74 -12.60
N GLY A 296 26.21 -0.43 -13.24
CA GLY A 296 26.36 -0.60 -14.67
C GLY A 296 25.66 0.49 -15.50
N ARG A 297 25.96 1.75 -15.22
CA ARG A 297 25.42 2.92 -15.97
C ARG A 297 25.61 2.72 -17.47
N GLY A 298 24.49 2.81 -18.22
CA GLY A 298 24.46 2.55 -19.65
C GLY A 298 24.40 1.07 -20.03
N ALA A 299 24.53 0.15 -19.07
CA ALA A 299 24.30 -1.26 -19.31
C ALA A 299 22.79 -1.55 -19.24
N TYR A 300 22.30 -2.29 -20.21
CA TYR A 300 20.91 -2.74 -20.30
C TYR A 300 20.38 -3.35 -18.98
N TRP A 301 21.18 -4.21 -18.35
CA TRP A 301 20.84 -4.86 -17.09
C TRP A 301 20.87 -3.91 -15.88
N GLY A 302 21.72 -2.87 -15.91
CA GLY A 302 21.78 -1.88 -14.85
C GLY A 302 20.44 -1.13 -14.67
N ALA A 303 19.82 -0.72 -15.77
CA ALA A 303 18.52 -0.08 -15.77
C ALA A 303 17.42 -1.04 -15.25
N ILE A 304 17.43 -2.29 -15.68
CA ILE A 304 16.47 -3.31 -15.24
C ILE A 304 16.61 -3.56 -13.73
N LEU A 305 17.83 -3.65 -13.22
CA LEU A 305 18.10 -3.85 -11.80
C LEU A 305 17.63 -2.65 -10.98
N ASN A 306 17.99 -1.43 -11.38
CA ASN A 306 17.56 -0.21 -10.69
C ASN A 306 16.02 -0.15 -10.59
N THR A 307 15.34 -0.13 -11.72
CA THR A 307 13.87 -0.04 -11.77
C THR A 307 13.18 -1.25 -11.11
N GLY A 308 13.71 -2.47 -11.32
CA GLY A 308 13.12 -3.68 -10.75
C GLY A 308 13.25 -3.75 -9.23
N LEU A 309 14.39 -3.35 -8.66
CA LEU A 309 14.59 -3.33 -7.21
C LEU A 309 13.76 -2.22 -6.54
N GLN A 310 13.70 -1.03 -7.14
CA GLN A 310 12.81 0.04 -6.67
C GLN A 310 11.34 -0.39 -6.72
N ALA A 311 10.89 -0.92 -7.86
CA ALA A 311 9.51 -1.38 -7.99
C ALA A 311 9.20 -2.56 -7.06
N GLY A 312 10.11 -3.49 -6.85
CA GLY A 312 9.89 -4.67 -6.04
C GLY A 312 10.11 -4.43 -4.54
N ILE A 313 11.36 -4.20 -4.15
CA ILE A 313 11.72 -4.04 -2.72
C ILE A 313 11.21 -2.70 -2.19
N GLY A 314 11.53 -1.58 -2.84
CA GLY A 314 11.09 -0.26 -2.44
C GLY A 314 9.57 -0.13 -2.42
N GLY A 315 8.92 -0.51 -3.53
CA GLY A 315 7.47 -0.48 -3.64
C GLY A 315 6.73 -1.52 -2.78
N GLY A 316 7.34 -2.68 -2.49
CA GLY A 316 6.80 -3.66 -1.54
C GLY A 316 6.96 -3.24 -0.08
N LEU A 317 8.06 -2.56 0.24
CA LEU A 317 8.37 -2.05 1.58
C LEU A 317 7.55 -0.80 1.92
N SER A 318 7.39 0.13 0.97
CA SER A 318 6.57 1.33 1.17
C SER A 318 5.08 1.08 0.96
N THR A 319 4.25 1.96 1.51
CA THR A 319 2.79 1.88 1.35
C THR A 319 2.13 3.23 1.58
N VAL A 320 1.17 3.60 0.74
CA VAL A 320 0.29 4.74 0.95
C VAL A 320 -1.02 4.30 1.60
N SER A 321 -1.56 3.14 1.22
CA SER A 321 -2.85 2.67 1.73
C SER A 321 -2.84 2.43 3.24
N SER A 322 -1.78 1.80 3.78
CA SER A 322 -1.65 1.61 5.23
C SER A 322 -1.47 2.95 5.94
N ALA A 323 -0.61 3.83 5.41
CA ALA A 323 -0.37 5.14 6.01
C ALA A 323 -1.65 6.01 6.02
N ALA A 324 -2.44 6.00 4.94
CA ALA A 324 -3.71 6.70 4.87
C ALA A 324 -4.74 6.15 5.86
N ALA A 325 -4.84 4.82 5.99
CA ALA A 325 -5.73 4.19 6.94
C ALA A 325 -5.34 4.49 8.40
N GLU A 326 -4.05 4.40 8.73
CA GLU A 326 -3.52 4.75 10.05
C GLU A 326 -3.74 6.23 10.38
N ALA A 327 -3.52 7.13 9.43
CA ALA A 327 -3.80 8.56 9.59
C ALA A 327 -5.30 8.81 9.84
N ALA A 328 -6.18 8.17 9.08
CA ALA A 328 -7.62 8.27 9.26
C ALA A 328 -8.05 7.82 10.66
N LEU A 329 -7.50 6.70 11.15
CA LEU A 329 -7.73 6.21 12.51
C LEU A 329 -7.26 7.20 13.58
N LEU A 330 -6.07 7.78 13.42
CA LEU A 330 -5.52 8.78 14.35
C LEU A 330 -6.36 10.07 14.37
N MET A 331 -7.04 10.40 13.27
CA MET A 331 -7.92 11.56 13.14
C MET A 331 -9.35 11.30 13.62
N ALA A 332 -9.76 10.05 13.82
CA ALA A 332 -11.12 9.69 14.22
C ALA A 332 -11.50 10.25 15.60
N GLU A 333 -10.53 10.34 16.54
CA GLU A 333 -10.77 10.94 17.85
C GLU A 333 -10.62 12.47 17.79
N PRO A 334 -11.70 13.27 17.96
CA PRO A 334 -11.66 14.72 17.77
C PRO A 334 -10.60 15.43 18.60
N ALA A 335 -10.42 15.03 19.86
CA ALA A 335 -9.46 15.65 20.79
C ALA A 335 -7.98 15.36 20.41
N LYS A 336 -7.73 14.35 19.59
CA LYS A 336 -6.37 13.89 19.24
C LYS A 336 -6.09 13.90 17.74
N ARG A 337 -6.93 14.56 16.93
CA ARG A 337 -6.76 14.66 15.46
C ARG A 337 -5.38 15.14 15.04
N TYR A 338 -4.73 15.98 15.85
CA TYR A 338 -3.38 16.47 15.61
C TYR A 338 -2.36 15.34 15.42
N ARG A 339 -2.57 14.15 16.01
CA ARG A 339 -1.69 12.98 15.86
C ARG A 339 -1.65 12.48 14.42
N GLY A 340 -2.79 12.48 13.73
CA GLY A 340 -2.85 12.13 12.31
C GLY A 340 -2.05 13.11 11.44
N TYR A 341 -2.17 14.42 11.71
CA TYR A 341 -1.40 15.44 10.99
C TYR A 341 0.09 15.34 11.29
N LEU A 342 0.48 15.10 12.56
CA LEU A 342 1.89 14.87 12.91
C LEU A 342 2.46 13.63 12.23
N TYR A 343 1.70 12.54 12.17
CA TYR A 343 2.11 11.31 11.49
C TYR A 343 2.30 11.53 9.98
N ILE A 344 1.35 12.19 9.31
CA ILE A 344 1.47 12.54 7.91
C ILE A 344 2.70 13.44 7.70
N GLY A 345 2.84 14.52 8.48
CA GLY A 345 3.98 15.43 8.40
C GLY A 345 5.32 14.72 8.60
N ALA A 346 5.40 13.82 9.60
CA ALA A 346 6.60 13.01 9.81
C ALA A 346 6.91 12.10 8.63
N THR A 347 5.88 11.46 8.03
CA THR A 347 6.05 10.62 6.84
C THR A 347 6.62 11.41 5.67
N PHE A 348 6.12 12.62 5.44
CA PHE A 348 6.63 13.51 4.39
C PHE A 348 8.08 13.95 4.67
N ILE A 349 8.35 14.47 5.86
CA ILE A 349 9.69 14.99 6.21
C ILE A 349 10.74 13.87 6.13
N LEU A 350 10.46 12.71 6.73
CA LEU A 350 11.41 11.60 6.78
C LEU A 350 11.55 10.87 5.42
N GLY A 351 10.60 11.02 4.52
CA GLY A 351 10.75 10.56 3.14
C GLY A 351 11.53 11.54 2.28
N ILE A 352 11.15 12.83 2.30
CA ILE A 352 11.68 13.86 1.40
C ILE A 352 13.11 14.24 1.75
N VAL A 353 13.37 14.62 3.01
CA VAL A 353 14.63 15.23 3.39
C VAL A 353 15.83 14.31 3.16
N PRO A 354 15.84 13.05 3.64
CA PRO A 354 16.99 12.18 3.42
C PRO A 354 17.16 11.79 1.95
N ALA A 355 16.07 11.57 1.21
CA ALA A 355 16.14 11.24 -0.22
C ALA A 355 16.71 12.39 -1.03
N CYS A 356 16.23 13.62 -0.81
CA CYS A 356 16.78 14.80 -1.48
C CYS A 356 18.26 15.02 -1.15
N LEU A 357 18.66 14.84 0.12
CA LEU A 357 20.07 14.99 0.52
C LEU A 357 20.98 13.97 -0.19
N LEU A 358 20.52 12.71 -0.33
CA LEU A 358 21.26 11.69 -1.09
C LEU A 358 21.36 12.05 -2.57
N LEU A 359 20.29 12.51 -3.20
CA LEU A 359 20.27 12.91 -4.60
C LEU A 359 21.19 14.13 -4.84
N ILE A 360 21.14 15.16 -3.97
CA ILE A 360 22.01 16.32 -4.05
C ILE A 360 23.49 15.91 -3.91
N ALA A 361 23.81 15.02 -2.98
CA ALA A 361 25.18 14.54 -2.79
C ALA A 361 25.72 13.73 -3.98
N ALA A 362 24.84 13.32 -4.90
CA ALA A 362 25.20 12.57 -6.11
C ALA A 362 25.39 13.46 -7.36
N THR A 363 24.81 14.67 -7.35
CA THR A 363 24.98 15.67 -8.42
C THR A 363 26.25 16.46 -8.25
#